data_aad9c3dd09da53a2ef89ef80073dc242
#
_entry.id   aad9c3dd09da53a2ef89ef80073dc242
#
_cell.length_a   1.000
_cell.length_b   1.000
_cell.length_c   1.000
_cell.angle_alpha   90.00
_cell.angle_beta   90.00
_cell.angle_gamma   90.00
#
_symmetry.space_group_name_H-M   'P 1'
#
loop_
_entity.id
_entity.type
_entity.pdbx_description
1 polymer ?
#
loop_
_entity_poly.entity_id
_entity_poly.type
_entity_poly.pdbx_seq_one_letter_code
_entity_poly.pdbx_strand_id
1 'polypeptide(L)'
;MLELKSLSYRYPHADAPALAEVSLAVRRGSVTGLLGPNGAGKTTLISHLSGALAVQSGEIRIDGEPLQHVRARTPTRIAVTPQDHAFYPMLTVAENLACFAAAGGLSGERKKARIEACTRFSQLEQFAGVRAERLSGGLKRRLNLAIALLPEPELMLFDEPTVGVDPQSRAFILDAIKSLAQQGAAVIYASHYMEEIEAIADRVAILDRGRVLREGSLDDLLSKSAMLLTLAADGLDEAMLSRFGTVEPGGVHWRVHLREGTGPGPVLATLEAEGIEVRHAEFGRHDLEQLFMALTHRSLRD
;
A
#
# COMPACT_ATOMS: atom_id res chain seq x y z
N MET A 1 13.88 5.97 -10.12
CA MET A 1 14.48 4.93 -9.26
C MET A 1 14.20 3.54 -9.82
N LEU A 2 12.98 3.03 -9.78
CA LEU A 2 12.57 1.73 -10.31
C LEU A 2 11.65 1.93 -11.50
N GLU A 3 11.87 1.16 -12.57
CA GLU A 3 11.02 1.10 -13.76
C GLU A 3 10.73 -0.36 -14.12
N LEU A 4 9.46 -0.66 -14.31
CA LEU A 4 8.97 -1.93 -14.86
C LEU A 4 8.35 -1.65 -16.22
N LYS A 5 8.64 -2.49 -17.22
CA LYS A 5 8.09 -2.38 -18.58
C LYS A 5 7.52 -3.72 -19.01
N SER A 6 6.19 -3.76 -19.17
CA SER A 6 5.43 -4.91 -19.70
C SER A 6 5.80 -6.24 -19.02
N LEU A 7 5.98 -6.20 -17.69
CA LEU A 7 6.33 -7.40 -16.92
C LEU A 7 5.19 -8.40 -16.96
N SER A 8 5.46 -9.61 -17.42
CA SER A 8 4.50 -10.71 -17.43
C SER A 8 5.10 -11.95 -16.81
N TYR A 9 4.25 -12.66 -16.05
CA TYR A 9 4.66 -13.89 -15.37
C TYR A 9 3.48 -14.84 -15.19
N ARG A 10 3.72 -16.12 -15.48
CA ARG A 10 2.78 -17.21 -15.22
C ARG A 10 3.46 -18.30 -14.40
N TYR A 11 2.82 -18.70 -13.31
CA TYR A 11 3.28 -19.85 -12.52
C TYR A 11 3.15 -21.14 -13.33
N PRO A 12 4.03 -22.14 -13.09
CA PRO A 12 3.85 -23.46 -13.69
C PRO A 12 2.47 -24.01 -13.37
N HIS A 13 1.81 -24.59 -14.38
CA HIS A 13 0.48 -25.20 -14.29
C HIS A 13 -0.68 -24.21 -13.98
N ALA A 14 -0.47 -22.91 -14.00
CA ALA A 14 -1.55 -21.94 -13.84
C ALA A 14 -2.21 -21.67 -15.21
N ASP A 15 -3.56 -21.58 -15.24
CA ASP A 15 -4.31 -21.27 -16.44
C ASP A 15 -4.17 -19.81 -16.88
N ALA A 16 -4.04 -18.90 -15.91
CA ALA A 16 -3.92 -17.47 -16.16
C ALA A 16 -2.56 -16.91 -15.70
N PRO A 17 -2.06 -15.83 -16.31
CA PRO A 17 -0.87 -15.15 -15.83
C PRO A 17 -1.15 -14.47 -14.49
N ALA A 18 -0.16 -14.56 -13.57
CA ALA A 18 -0.18 -13.83 -12.31
C ALA A 18 0.19 -12.35 -12.48
N LEU A 19 0.96 -12.03 -13.54
CA LEU A 19 1.22 -10.67 -14.02
C LEU A 19 1.08 -10.65 -15.53
N ALA A 20 0.40 -9.62 -16.08
CA ALA A 20 0.14 -9.46 -17.50
C ALA A 20 0.43 -8.02 -17.92
N GLU A 21 1.60 -7.82 -18.54
CA GLU A 21 2.08 -6.54 -19.09
C GLU A 21 2.11 -5.39 -18.07
N VAL A 22 2.48 -5.71 -16.82
CA VAL A 22 2.58 -4.72 -15.74
C VAL A 22 3.71 -3.75 -16.04
N SER A 23 3.36 -2.47 -16.12
CA SER A 23 4.31 -1.36 -16.18
C SER A 23 4.07 -0.44 -15.01
N LEU A 24 5.15 -0.01 -14.34
CA LEU A 24 5.09 0.80 -13.13
C LEU A 24 6.40 1.58 -12.96
N ALA A 25 6.31 2.81 -12.44
CA ALA A 25 7.47 3.60 -12.09
C ALA A 25 7.42 4.06 -10.63
N VAL A 26 8.53 3.83 -9.89
CA VAL A 26 8.66 4.24 -8.48
C VAL A 26 9.77 5.28 -8.35
N ARG A 27 9.49 6.36 -7.62
CA ARG A 27 10.41 7.48 -7.42
C ARG A 27 11.10 7.38 -6.05
N ARG A 28 12.29 7.97 -5.94
CA ARG A 28 12.93 8.19 -4.64
C ARG A 28 12.12 9.19 -3.82
N GLY A 29 12.16 9.04 -2.51
CA GLY A 29 11.45 9.93 -1.60
C GLY A 29 9.94 9.85 -1.70
N SER A 30 9.38 8.73 -2.18
CA SER A 30 7.94 8.55 -2.32
C SER A 30 7.48 7.14 -1.98
N VAL A 31 6.24 7.05 -1.53
CA VAL A 31 5.52 5.79 -1.31
C VAL A 31 4.61 5.53 -2.49
N THR A 32 4.82 4.41 -3.18
CA THR A 32 3.91 3.89 -4.20
C THR A 32 3.06 2.78 -3.57
N GLY A 33 1.78 3.05 -3.39
CA GLY A 33 0.79 2.09 -2.93
C GLY A 33 0.43 1.11 -4.04
N LEU A 34 0.52 -0.18 -3.76
CA LEU A 34 0.11 -1.25 -4.65
C LEU A 34 -1.19 -1.85 -4.10
N LEU A 35 -2.32 -1.33 -4.58
CA LEU A 35 -3.66 -1.68 -4.12
C LEU A 35 -4.26 -2.80 -4.97
N GLY A 36 -4.90 -3.76 -4.34
CA GLY A 36 -5.63 -4.81 -5.04
C GLY A 36 -6.06 -5.96 -4.14
N PRO A 37 -7.03 -6.77 -4.56
CA PRO A 37 -7.51 -7.91 -3.78
C PRO A 37 -6.44 -9.00 -3.65
N ASN A 38 -6.75 -10.01 -2.86
CA ASN A 38 -5.94 -11.22 -2.81
C ASN A 38 -5.92 -11.89 -4.18
N GLY A 39 -4.73 -12.32 -4.62
CA GLY A 39 -4.55 -12.88 -5.96
C GLY A 39 -4.41 -11.85 -7.09
N ALA A 40 -4.44 -10.54 -6.82
CA ALA A 40 -4.23 -9.51 -7.83
C ALA A 40 -2.84 -9.50 -8.47
N GLY A 41 -1.84 -10.15 -7.84
CA GLY A 41 -0.46 -10.20 -8.33
C GLY A 41 0.54 -9.38 -7.50
N LYS A 42 0.13 -8.76 -6.39
CA LYS A 42 0.98 -7.90 -5.54
C LYS A 42 2.24 -8.63 -5.04
N THR A 43 2.08 -9.76 -4.35
CA THR A 43 3.19 -10.58 -3.85
C THR A 43 4.05 -11.14 -4.98
N THR A 44 3.46 -11.49 -6.13
CA THR A 44 4.22 -11.92 -7.31
C THR A 44 5.12 -10.81 -7.83
N LEU A 45 4.61 -9.58 -7.89
CA LEU A 45 5.40 -8.41 -8.28
C LEU A 45 6.57 -8.17 -7.30
N ILE A 46 6.28 -8.17 -6.00
CA ILE A 46 7.30 -8.06 -4.95
C ILE A 46 8.34 -9.18 -5.06
N SER A 47 7.93 -10.41 -5.38
CA SER A 47 8.83 -11.56 -5.56
C SER A 47 9.79 -11.38 -6.74
N HIS A 48 9.37 -10.74 -7.83
CA HIS A 48 10.29 -10.37 -8.92
C HIS A 48 11.27 -9.28 -8.49
N LEU A 49 10.81 -8.24 -7.80
CA LEU A 49 11.65 -7.14 -7.33
C LEU A 49 12.67 -7.60 -6.28
N SER A 50 12.26 -8.51 -5.41
CA SER A 50 13.15 -9.15 -4.43
C SER A 50 14.12 -10.15 -5.06
N GLY A 51 13.84 -10.62 -6.30
CA GLY A 51 14.59 -11.64 -7.02
C GLY A 51 14.32 -13.07 -6.56
N ALA A 52 13.24 -13.29 -5.81
CA ALA A 52 12.75 -14.63 -5.51
C ALA A 52 12.17 -15.31 -6.76
N LEU A 53 11.68 -14.54 -7.73
CA LEU A 53 11.23 -15.01 -9.04
C LEU A 53 12.05 -14.37 -10.16
N ALA A 54 12.43 -15.18 -11.14
CA ALA A 54 13.08 -14.72 -12.36
C ALA A 54 12.06 -14.06 -13.32
N VAL A 55 12.50 -13.02 -14.03
CA VAL A 55 11.69 -12.35 -15.05
C VAL A 55 11.50 -13.32 -16.24
N GLN A 56 10.24 -13.59 -16.59
CA GLN A 56 9.89 -14.40 -17.77
C GLN A 56 9.76 -13.53 -19.02
N SER A 57 9.10 -12.36 -18.89
CA SER A 57 8.91 -11.43 -20.00
C SER A 57 8.83 -10.01 -19.44
N GLY A 58 9.24 -9.03 -20.24
CA GLY A 58 9.33 -7.65 -19.84
C GLY A 58 10.70 -7.31 -19.24
N GLU A 59 10.77 -6.16 -18.58
CA GLU A 59 12.02 -5.61 -18.08
C GLU A 59 11.82 -4.92 -16.73
N ILE A 60 12.82 -5.08 -15.84
CA ILE A 60 12.90 -4.35 -14.57
C ILE A 60 14.26 -3.66 -14.50
N ARG A 61 14.24 -2.35 -14.29
CA ARG A 61 15.43 -1.50 -14.18
C ARG A 61 15.43 -0.71 -12.87
N ILE A 62 16.62 -0.54 -12.31
CA ILE A 62 16.88 0.36 -11.19
C ILE A 62 17.94 1.37 -11.63
N ASP A 63 17.57 2.65 -11.65
CA ASP A 63 18.39 3.76 -12.18
C ASP A 63 18.95 3.46 -13.59
N GLY A 64 18.10 2.89 -14.44
CA GLY A 64 18.45 2.53 -15.81
C GLY A 64 19.23 1.21 -15.98
N GLU A 65 19.72 0.59 -14.90
CA GLU A 65 20.41 -0.70 -14.95
C GLU A 65 19.46 -1.88 -14.77
N PRO A 66 19.63 -3.00 -15.47
CA PRO A 66 18.83 -4.21 -15.26
C PRO A 66 18.89 -4.68 -13.80
N LEU A 67 17.76 -5.05 -13.22
CA LEU A 67 17.62 -5.48 -11.83
C LEU A 67 18.62 -6.57 -11.45
N GLN A 68 18.81 -7.57 -12.32
CA GLN A 68 19.74 -8.67 -12.09
C GLN A 68 21.20 -8.22 -11.89
N HIS A 69 21.63 -7.18 -12.60
CA HIS A 69 22.99 -6.62 -12.45
C HIS A 69 23.12 -5.85 -11.14
N VAL A 70 22.10 -5.05 -10.80
CA VAL A 70 22.06 -4.33 -9.51
C VAL A 70 22.11 -5.30 -8.35
N ARG A 71 21.33 -6.38 -8.39
CA ARG A 71 21.29 -7.39 -7.32
C ARG A 71 22.61 -8.18 -7.19
N ALA A 72 23.23 -8.50 -8.31
CA ALA A 72 24.54 -9.20 -8.29
C ALA A 72 25.63 -8.34 -7.64
N ARG A 73 25.61 -7.02 -7.89
CA ARG A 73 26.63 -6.09 -7.38
C ARG A 73 26.32 -5.58 -5.98
N THR A 74 25.08 -5.24 -5.71
CA THR A 74 24.61 -4.61 -4.46
C THR A 74 23.27 -5.21 -4.01
N PRO A 75 23.24 -6.48 -3.54
CA PRO A 75 21.99 -7.17 -3.19
C PRO A 75 21.22 -6.47 -2.08
N THR A 76 21.92 -5.78 -1.20
CA THR A 76 21.33 -5.07 -0.05
C THR A 76 20.69 -3.71 -0.39
N ARG A 77 20.78 -3.27 -1.65
CA ARG A 77 20.14 -2.04 -2.12
C ARG A 77 18.61 -2.13 -2.11
N ILE A 78 18.09 -3.35 -2.13
CA ILE A 78 16.65 -3.65 -2.07
C ILE A 78 16.39 -4.47 -0.82
N ALA A 79 15.46 -4.02 0.02
CA ALA A 79 14.99 -4.79 1.17
C ALA A 79 13.51 -5.11 1.05
N VAL A 80 13.14 -6.27 1.60
CA VAL A 80 11.75 -6.75 1.65
C VAL A 80 11.34 -6.95 3.09
N THR A 81 10.16 -6.45 3.43
CA THR A 81 9.44 -6.81 4.64
C THR A 81 8.28 -7.71 4.22
N PRO A 82 8.43 -9.02 4.27
CA PRO A 82 7.42 -9.95 3.78
C PRO A 82 6.23 -10.03 4.72
N GLN A 83 5.12 -10.60 4.23
CA GLN A 83 3.92 -10.85 5.01
C GLN A 83 4.19 -11.80 6.19
N ASP A 84 4.99 -12.85 5.98
CA ASP A 84 5.44 -13.73 7.04
C ASP A 84 6.63 -13.16 7.81
N HIS A 85 6.82 -13.65 9.05
CA HIS A 85 7.94 -13.21 9.88
C HIS A 85 9.26 -13.80 9.38
N ALA A 86 10.20 -12.94 8.95
CA ALA A 86 11.50 -13.32 8.40
C ALA A 86 12.63 -13.12 9.44
N PHE A 87 12.52 -13.80 10.58
CA PHE A 87 13.54 -13.80 11.64
C PHE A 87 13.60 -15.17 12.31
N TYR A 88 14.60 -15.38 13.14
CA TYR A 88 14.80 -16.63 13.91
C TYR A 88 14.00 -16.54 15.22
N PRO A 89 12.92 -17.32 15.39
CA PRO A 89 12.02 -17.22 16.57
C PRO A 89 12.72 -17.48 17.91
N MET A 90 13.70 -18.39 17.92
CA MET A 90 14.43 -18.79 19.13
C MET A 90 15.49 -17.78 19.56
N LEU A 91 15.93 -16.91 18.68
CA LEU A 91 16.89 -15.85 18.99
C LEU A 91 16.18 -14.65 19.61
N THR A 92 16.90 -13.92 20.46
CA THR A 92 16.46 -12.61 20.97
C THR A 92 16.41 -11.57 19.84
N VAL A 93 15.78 -10.43 20.10
CA VAL A 93 15.79 -9.28 19.18
C VAL A 93 17.22 -8.88 18.84
N ALA A 94 18.09 -8.72 19.85
CA ALA A 94 19.49 -8.32 19.65
C ALA A 94 20.28 -9.36 18.80
N GLU A 95 20.09 -10.65 19.08
CA GLU A 95 20.74 -11.73 18.31
C GLU A 95 20.24 -11.78 16.87
N ASN A 96 18.93 -11.61 16.63
CA ASN A 96 18.40 -11.50 15.27
C ASN A 96 19.05 -10.34 14.52
N LEU A 97 19.05 -9.14 15.09
CA LEU A 97 19.66 -7.97 14.46
C LEU A 97 21.14 -8.18 14.20
N ALA A 98 21.88 -8.79 15.14
CA ALA A 98 23.29 -9.10 14.98
C ALA A 98 23.56 -10.11 13.86
N CYS A 99 22.70 -11.15 13.72
CA CYS A 99 22.78 -12.16 12.70
C CYS A 99 22.52 -11.55 11.30
N PHE A 100 21.41 -10.84 11.14
CA PHE A 100 21.04 -10.24 9.85
C PHE A 100 21.98 -9.10 9.44
N ALA A 101 22.50 -8.30 10.39
CA ALA A 101 23.53 -7.31 10.11
C ALA A 101 24.81 -7.95 9.55
N ALA A 102 25.24 -9.07 10.13
CA ALA A 102 26.41 -9.81 9.62
C ALA A 102 26.13 -10.42 8.23
N ALA A 103 24.96 -11.02 8.02
CA ALA A 103 24.55 -11.55 6.72
C ALA A 103 24.48 -10.45 5.64
N GLY A 104 24.10 -9.22 6.02
CA GLY A 104 24.13 -8.03 5.16
C GLY A 104 25.53 -7.44 4.93
N GLY A 105 26.59 -8.08 5.44
CA GLY A 105 27.99 -7.63 5.26
C GLY A 105 28.44 -6.53 6.23
N LEU A 106 27.65 -6.20 7.26
CA LEU A 106 28.02 -5.22 8.26
C LEU A 106 28.98 -5.82 9.29
N SER A 107 30.03 -5.08 9.65
CA SER A 107 31.04 -5.49 10.63
C SER A 107 31.51 -4.31 11.47
N GLY A 108 32.21 -4.59 12.59
CA GLY A 108 32.83 -3.60 13.45
C GLY A 108 31.88 -2.54 13.98
N GLU A 109 32.35 -1.31 14.07
CA GLU A 109 31.59 -0.16 14.60
C GLU A 109 30.38 0.17 13.73
N ARG A 110 30.46 -0.01 12.41
CA ARG A 110 29.32 0.21 11.51
C ARG A 110 28.17 -0.74 11.83
N LYS A 111 28.45 -2.02 12.07
CA LYS A 111 27.44 -3.01 12.49
C LYS A 111 26.75 -2.56 13.77
N LYS A 112 27.51 -2.16 14.78
CA LYS A 112 27.02 -1.72 16.09
C LYS A 112 26.11 -0.49 15.94
N ALA A 113 26.59 0.54 15.26
CA ALA A 113 25.85 1.76 15.02
C ALA A 113 24.53 1.50 14.26
N ARG A 114 24.54 0.62 13.25
CA ARG A 114 23.33 0.29 12.48
C ARG A 114 22.31 -0.48 13.33
N ILE A 115 22.77 -1.46 14.12
CA ILE A 115 21.87 -2.19 15.03
C ILE A 115 21.23 -1.22 16.02
N GLU A 116 21.99 -0.33 16.64
CA GLU A 116 21.47 0.66 17.57
C GLU A 116 20.45 1.59 16.91
N ALA A 117 20.76 2.12 15.72
CA ALA A 117 19.86 2.99 14.97
C ALA A 117 18.55 2.28 14.60
N CYS A 118 18.62 1.04 14.09
CA CYS A 118 17.43 0.28 13.70
C CYS A 118 16.59 -0.14 14.93
N THR A 119 17.23 -0.51 16.05
CA THR A 119 16.55 -0.83 17.31
C THR A 119 15.77 0.37 17.82
N ARG A 120 16.39 1.56 17.82
CA ARG A 120 15.77 2.82 18.25
C ARG A 120 14.64 3.23 17.32
N PHE A 121 14.87 3.21 16.00
CA PHE A 121 13.87 3.55 15.00
C PHE A 121 12.61 2.68 15.13
N SER A 122 12.79 1.38 15.43
CA SER A 122 11.69 0.41 15.56
C SER A 122 11.15 0.32 17.01
N GLN A 123 11.65 1.14 17.95
CA GLN A 123 11.28 1.17 19.37
C GLN A 123 11.36 -0.23 20.01
N LEU A 124 12.48 -0.91 19.83
CA LEU A 124 12.72 -2.27 20.32
C LEU A 124 13.76 -2.33 21.46
N GLU A 125 14.22 -1.18 22.00
CA GLU A 125 15.30 -1.11 22.98
C GLU A 125 15.03 -1.96 24.22
N GLN A 126 13.82 -1.84 24.79
CA GLN A 126 13.43 -2.60 25.99
C GLN A 126 13.16 -4.08 25.71
N PHE A 127 13.08 -4.48 24.46
CA PHE A 127 12.84 -5.87 24.05
C PHE A 127 14.11 -6.57 23.55
N ALA A 128 15.28 -5.91 23.58
CA ALA A 128 16.53 -6.42 23.01
C ALA A 128 16.89 -7.84 23.50
N GLY A 129 16.66 -8.15 24.77
CA GLY A 129 16.91 -9.47 25.37
C GLY A 129 15.73 -10.45 25.27
N VAL A 130 14.59 -10.07 24.67
CA VAL A 130 13.42 -10.93 24.56
C VAL A 130 13.53 -11.80 23.32
N ARG A 131 13.22 -13.11 23.44
CA ARG A 131 13.15 -14.01 22.28
C ARG A 131 12.04 -13.56 21.33
N ALA A 132 12.31 -13.61 20.02
CA ALA A 132 11.41 -13.12 19.00
C ALA A 132 10.05 -13.87 18.99
N GLU A 133 10.03 -15.16 19.32
CA GLU A 133 8.79 -15.95 19.47
C GLU A 133 7.82 -15.37 20.52
N ARG A 134 8.36 -14.74 21.58
CA ARG A 134 7.60 -14.20 22.72
C ARG A 134 7.08 -12.78 22.49
N LEU A 135 7.47 -12.16 21.41
CA LEU A 135 7.00 -10.81 21.05
C LEU A 135 5.52 -10.85 20.64
N SER A 136 4.80 -9.75 20.89
CA SER A 136 3.48 -9.54 20.30
C SER A 136 3.55 -9.45 18.77
N GLY A 137 2.43 -9.60 18.08
CA GLY A 137 2.36 -9.48 16.61
C GLY A 137 2.95 -8.15 16.10
N GLY A 138 2.58 -7.04 16.74
CA GLY A 138 3.11 -5.73 16.40
C GLY A 138 4.62 -5.59 16.61
N LEU A 139 5.15 -6.11 17.73
CA LEU A 139 6.59 -6.12 17.98
C LEU A 139 7.36 -7.03 17.01
N LYS A 140 6.76 -8.15 16.58
CA LYS A 140 7.32 -9.00 15.53
C LYS A 140 7.42 -8.26 14.19
N ARG A 141 6.41 -7.47 13.83
CA ARG A 141 6.44 -6.62 12.63
C ARG A 141 7.50 -5.53 12.71
N ARG A 142 7.66 -4.91 13.91
CA ARG A 142 8.73 -3.94 14.15
C ARG A 142 10.11 -4.57 14.03
N LEU A 143 10.28 -5.84 14.46
CA LEU A 143 11.53 -6.58 14.27
C LEU A 143 11.81 -6.86 12.80
N ASN A 144 10.81 -7.27 11.99
CA ASN A 144 10.96 -7.42 10.54
C ASN A 144 11.40 -6.10 9.89
N LEU A 145 10.78 -4.99 10.27
CA LEU A 145 11.16 -3.65 9.79
C LEU A 145 12.61 -3.31 10.18
N ALA A 146 12.99 -3.50 11.44
CA ALA A 146 14.35 -3.24 11.91
C ALA A 146 15.40 -4.04 11.12
N ILE A 147 15.14 -5.31 10.86
CA ILE A 147 16.01 -6.19 10.06
C ILE A 147 16.15 -5.66 8.62
N ALA A 148 15.05 -5.30 7.98
CA ALA A 148 15.05 -4.79 6.61
C ALA A 148 15.84 -3.47 6.48
N LEU A 149 15.90 -2.67 7.54
CA LEU A 149 16.60 -1.37 7.58
C LEU A 149 18.11 -1.49 7.82
N LEU A 150 18.62 -2.62 8.31
CA LEU A 150 20.03 -2.78 8.67
C LEU A 150 20.99 -2.35 7.54
N PRO A 151 20.80 -2.79 6.27
CA PRO A 151 21.72 -2.50 5.19
C PRO A 151 21.53 -1.11 4.55
N GLU A 152 20.67 -0.25 5.04
CA GLU A 152 20.35 1.06 4.46
C GLU A 152 19.85 0.96 3.00
N PRO A 153 18.76 0.24 2.76
CA PRO A 153 18.27 0.02 1.41
C PRO A 153 17.75 1.32 0.77
N GLU A 154 17.92 1.45 -0.55
CA GLU A 154 17.36 2.56 -1.33
C GLU A 154 15.94 2.27 -1.82
N LEU A 155 15.59 0.99 -1.99
CA LEU A 155 14.26 0.52 -2.34
C LEU A 155 13.74 -0.44 -1.26
N MET A 156 12.59 -0.11 -0.71
CA MET A 156 11.92 -0.92 0.29
C MET A 156 10.60 -1.47 -0.25
N LEU A 157 10.40 -2.76 -0.05
CA LEU A 157 9.22 -3.50 -0.48
C LEU A 157 8.49 -4.02 0.75
N PHE A 158 7.25 -3.58 0.94
CA PHE A 158 6.39 -4.02 2.03
C PHE A 158 5.22 -4.83 1.46
N ASP A 159 5.13 -6.10 1.87
CA ASP A 159 4.04 -6.99 1.47
C ASP A 159 3.09 -7.20 2.65
N GLU A 160 2.00 -6.45 2.68
CA GLU A 160 0.96 -6.49 3.70
C GLU A 160 1.50 -6.45 5.15
N PRO A 161 2.36 -5.47 5.51
CA PRO A 161 3.11 -5.51 6.76
C PRO A 161 2.25 -5.30 8.01
N THR A 162 1.00 -4.91 7.85
CA THR A 162 0.05 -4.57 8.94
C THR A 162 -1.03 -5.62 9.18
N VAL A 163 -1.05 -6.69 8.39
CA VAL A 163 -2.02 -7.77 8.56
C VAL A 163 -1.87 -8.45 9.92
N GLY A 164 -2.99 -8.53 10.66
CA GLY A 164 -3.03 -9.15 11.98
C GLY A 164 -2.38 -8.33 13.10
N VAL A 165 -2.20 -7.03 12.90
CA VAL A 165 -1.56 -6.11 13.85
C VAL A 165 -2.62 -5.22 14.50
N ASP A 166 -2.43 -4.93 15.79
CA ASP A 166 -3.28 -4.00 16.53
C ASP A 166 -3.21 -2.57 15.97
N PRO A 167 -4.23 -1.71 16.21
CA PRO A 167 -4.28 -0.37 15.62
C PRO A 167 -3.08 0.51 15.97
N GLN A 168 -2.53 0.41 17.19
CA GLN A 168 -1.38 1.22 17.61
C GLN A 168 -0.11 0.82 16.88
N SER A 169 0.14 -0.49 16.74
CA SER A 169 1.27 -1.02 15.99
C SER A 169 1.14 -0.73 14.50
N ARG A 170 -0.08 -0.77 13.95
CA ARG A 170 -0.37 -0.38 12.56
C ARG A 170 0.02 1.07 12.32
N ALA A 171 -0.49 2.00 13.13
CA ALA A 171 -0.15 3.43 13.01
C ALA A 171 1.37 3.65 13.04
N PHE A 172 2.06 3.02 14.00
CA PHE A 172 3.52 3.10 14.08
C PHE A 172 4.21 2.66 12.79
N ILE A 173 3.79 1.51 12.20
CA ILE A 173 4.41 0.97 10.98
C ILE A 173 4.18 1.93 9.79
N LEU A 174 2.97 2.47 9.65
CA LEU A 174 2.65 3.42 8.58
C LEU A 174 3.47 4.71 8.70
N ASP A 175 3.58 5.27 9.91
CA ASP A 175 4.40 6.46 10.17
C ASP A 175 5.88 6.21 9.91
N ALA A 176 6.40 5.04 10.31
CA ALA A 176 7.77 4.63 10.03
C ALA A 176 8.04 4.55 8.52
N ILE A 177 7.12 3.99 7.74
CA ILE A 177 7.24 3.89 6.28
C ILE A 177 7.24 5.28 5.63
N LYS A 178 6.34 6.18 6.06
CA LYS A 178 6.35 7.59 5.59
C LYS A 178 7.67 8.27 5.88
N SER A 179 8.18 8.10 7.10
CA SER A 179 9.46 8.68 7.52
C SER A 179 10.63 8.19 6.65
N LEU A 180 10.66 6.89 6.30
CA LEU A 180 11.68 6.32 5.41
C LEU A 180 11.63 6.93 4.01
N ALA A 181 10.45 7.12 3.44
CA ALA A 181 10.29 7.80 2.16
C ALA A 181 10.77 9.26 2.26
N GLN A 182 10.38 10.00 3.29
CA GLN A 182 10.85 11.38 3.52
C GLN A 182 12.37 11.48 3.65
N GLN A 183 13.04 10.43 4.14
CA GLN A 183 14.50 10.33 4.19
C GLN A 183 15.15 9.94 2.84
N GLY A 184 14.35 9.78 1.78
CA GLY A 184 14.82 9.57 0.41
C GLY A 184 14.69 8.14 -0.11
N ALA A 185 14.22 7.18 0.69
CA ALA A 185 13.97 5.83 0.22
C ALA A 185 12.83 5.81 -0.82
N ALA A 186 12.94 4.92 -1.82
CA ALA A 186 11.83 4.56 -2.67
C ALA A 186 11.05 3.42 -2.00
N VAL A 187 9.73 3.54 -1.89
CA VAL A 187 8.90 2.56 -1.19
C VAL A 187 7.81 2.01 -2.09
N ILE A 188 7.66 0.69 -2.10
CA ILE A 188 6.45 0.00 -2.57
C ILE A 188 5.74 -0.57 -1.36
N TYR A 189 4.49 -0.20 -1.18
CA TYR A 189 3.63 -0.65 -0.11
C TYR A 189 2.43 -1.40 -0.68
N ALA A 190 2.44 -2.73 -0.60
CA ALA A 190 1.34 -3.57 -1.05
C ALA A 190 0.34 -3.78 0.10
N SER A 191 -0.92 -3.48 -0.16
CA SER A 191 -2.03 -3.72 0.77
C SER A 191 -3.33 -3.95 0.00
N HIS A 192 -4.28 -4.60 0.66
CA HIS A 192 -5.68 -4.63 0.24
C HIS A 192 -6.54 -3.68 1.11
N TYR A 193 -5.94 -3.00 2.10
CA TYR A 193 -6.60 -2.00 2.94
C TYR A 193 -6.43 -0.61 2.33
N MET A 194 -7.51 -0.04 1.83
CA MET A 194 -7.51 1.26 1.15
C MET A 194 -7.13 2.40 2.08
N GLU A 195 -7.66 2.37 3.30
CA GLU A 195 -7.35 3.36 4.35
C GLU A 195 -5.84 3.49 4.61
N GLU A 196 -5.09 2.37 4.55
CA GLU A 196 -3.64 2.38 4.71
C GLU A 196 -2.95 3.04 3.53
N ILE A 197 -3.40 2.71 2.30
CA ILE A 197 -2.88 3.31 1.07
C ILE A 197 -3.14 4.82 1.07
N GLU A 198 -4.37 5.25 1.40
CA GLU A 198 -4.74 6.67 1.50
C GLU A 198 -3.92 7.42 2.55
N ALA A 199 -3.59 6.74 3.66
CA ALA A 199 -2.82 7.35 4.74
C ALA A 199 -1.37 7.64 4.37
N ILE A 200 -0.72 6.84 3.51
CA ILE A 200 0.73 6.92 3.31
C ILE A 200 1.20 7.08 1.86
N ALA A 201 0.37 6.73 0.85
CA ALA A 201 0.84 6.69 -0.53
C ALA A 201 0.80 8.07 -1.20
N ASP A 202 1.87 8.42 -1.88
CA ASP A 202 1.94 9.59 -2.77
C ASP A 202 1.37 9.23 -4.16
N ARG A 203 1.58 7.99 -4.58
CA ARG A 203 1.08 7.42 -5.84
C ARG A 203 0.46 6.07 -5.58
N VAL A 204 -0.53 5.71 -6.37
CA VAL A 204 -1.22 4.42 -6.25
C VAL A 204 -1.26 3.73 -7.61
N ALA A 205 -0.95 2.44 -7.63
CA ALA A 205 -1.22 1.54 -8.74
C ALA A 205 -2.28 0.53 -8.28
N ILE A 206 -3.43 0.52 -8.96
CA ILE A 206 -4.53 -0.39 -8.69
C ILE A 206 -4.33 -1.64 -9.55
N LEU A 207 -4.11 -2.78 -8.90
CA LEU A 207 -3.94 -4.08 -9.54
C LEU A 207 -5.21 -4.92 -9.42
N ASP A 208 -5.59 -5.56 -10.51
CA ASP A 208 -6.56 -6.65 -10.52
C ASP A 208 -6.16 -7.69 -11.56
N ARG A 209 -6.24 -8.98 -11.22
CA ARG A 209 -5.95 -10.13 -12.10
C ARG A 209 -4.64 -9.97 -12.89
N GLY A 210 -3.59 -9.53 -12.20
CA GLY A 210 -2.27 -9.37 -12.77
C GLY A 210 -2.07 -8.15 -13.67
N ARG A 211 -3.03 -7.23 -13.75
CA ARG A 211 -2.95 -6.02 -14.57
C ARG A 211 -3.05 -4.75 -13.73
N VAL A 212 -2.34 -3.72 -14.14
CA VAL A 212 -2.55 -2.36 -13.60
C VAL A 212 -3.76 -1.76 -14.30
N LEU A 213 -4.85 -1.58 -13.55
CA LEU A 213 -6.08 -0.96 -14.07
C LEU A 213 -5.95 0.55 -14.15
N ARG A 214 -5.30 1.15 -13.15
CA ARG A 214 -5.12 2.59 -13.04
C ARG A 214 -3.85 2.89 -12.24
N GLU A 215 -3.13 3.94 -12.62
CA GLU A 215 -1.98 4.46 -11.89
C GLU A 215 -2.03 5.99 -11.87
N GLY A 216 -1.70 6.61 -10.75
CA GLY A 216 -1.66 8.07 -10.63
C GLY A 216 -1.20 8.52 -9.25
N SER A 217 -1.09 9.85 -9.05
CA SER A 217 -1.04 10.38 -7.69
C SER A 217 -2.38 10.10 -6.99
N LEU A 218 -2.36 9.99 -5.67
CA LEU A 218 -3.60 9.79 -4.91
C LEU A 218 -4.60 10.93 -5.21
N ASP A 219 -4.11 12.15 -5.24
CA ASP A 219 -4.93 13.32 -5.56
C ASP A 219 -5.54 13.26 -6.97
N ASP A 220 -4.76 12.86 -8.00
CA ASP A 220 -5.28 12.74 -9.36
C ASP A 220 -6.32 11.63 -9.50
N LEU A 221 -6.15 10.54 -8.77
CA LEU A 221 -7.09 9.41 -8.79
C LEU A 221 -8.41 9.79 -8.12
N LEU A 222 -8.35 10.51 -7.00
CA LEU A 222 -9.52 10.92 -6.24
C LEU A 222 -10.18 12.20 -6.79
N SER A 223 -9.42 13.13 -7.41
CA SER A 223 -9.97 14.38 -7.94
C SER A 223 -10.83 14.20 -9.20
N LYS A 224 -10.53 13.18 -10.01
CA LYS A 224 -11.30 12.83 -11.22
C LYS A 224 -12.56 12.03 -10.91
N SER A 225 -12.79 11.69 -9.67
CA SER A 225 -13.99 11.00 -9.23
C SER A 225 -15.09 12.04 -8.97
N ALA A 226 -16.27 11.81 -9.47
CA ALA A 226 -17.44 12.66 -9.15
C ALA A 226 -17.59 12.75 -7.63
N MET A 227 -17.97 13.92 -7.13
CA MET A 227 -18.19 14.07 -5.69
C MET A 227 -19.43 13.29 -5.27
N LEU A 228 -19.32 12.49 -4.21
CA LEU A 228 -20.42 11.69 -3.68
C LEU A 228 -21.11 12.45 -2.56
N LEU A 229 -22.43 12.57 -2.68
CA LEU A 229 -23.31 13.05 -1.61
C LEU A 229 -24.21 11.90 -1.18
N THR A 230 -24.06 11.46 0.07
CA THR A 230 -24.94 10.47 0.70
C THR A 230 -25.98 11.20 1.52
N LEU A 231 -27.27 10.94 1.26
CA LEU A 231 -28.41 11.62 1.87
C LEU A 231 -29.37 10.62 2.50
N ALA A 232 -29.92 10.99 3.66
CA ALA A 232 -31.10 10.35 4.21
C ALA A 232 -32.15 11.42 4.60
N ALA A 233 -33.30 11.35 3.98
CA ALA A 233 -34.45 12.16 4.28
C ALA A 233 -35.74 11.43 3.85
N ASP A 234 -36.87 11.77 4.48
CA ASP A 234 -38.17 11.27 4.02
C ASP A 234 -38.64 12.07 2.80
N GLY A 235 -39.24 11.40 1.84
CA GLY A 235 -39.76 12.06 0.64
C GLY A 235 -38.73 12.29 -0.48
N LEU A 236 -37.51 11.78 -0.36
CA LEU A 236 -36.55 11.79 -1.46
C LEU A 236 -36.99 10.82 -2.54
N ASP A 237 -36.88 11.24 -3.80
CA ASP A 237 -37.02 10.37 -4.96
C ASP A 237 -35.83 10.52 -5.95
N GLU A 238 -35.69 9.55 -6.82
CA GLU A 238 -34.61 9.50 -7.81
C GLU A 238 -34.71 10.67 -8.81
N ALA A 239 -35.90 11.07 -9.21
CA ALA A 239 -36.11 12.13 -10.21
C ALA A 239 -35.61 13.48 -9.69
N MET A 240 -35.86 13.76 -8.41
CA MET A 240 -35.41 14.96 -7.73
C MET A 240 -33.87 15.03 -7.66
N LEU A 241 -33.24 13.94 -7.26
CA LEU A 241 -31.80 13.87 -7.06
C LEU A 241 -31.04 13.78 -8.39
N SER A 242 -31.63 13.19 -9.45
CA SER A 242 -31.02 13.07 -10.79
C SER A 242 -30.72 14.42 -11.46
N ARG A 243 -31.33 15.51 -10.98
CA ARG A 243 -31.00 16.88 -11.43
C ARG A 243 -29.57 17.26 -11.11
N PHE A 244 -28.99 16.68 -10.05
CA PHE A 244 -27.65 17.03 -9.55
C PHE A 244 -26.56 16.06 -9.98
N GLY A 245 -26.92 14.87 -10.44
CA GLY A 245 -25.95 13.85 -10.84
C GLY A 245 -26.57 12.49 -11.09
N THR A 246 -25.76 11.47 -11.09
CA THR A 246 -26.21 10.07 -11.19
C THR A 246 -26.58 9.55 -9.81
N VAL A 247 -27.76 8.95 -9.70
CA VAL A 247 -28.30 8.46 -8.42
C VAL A 247 -28.14 6.96 -8.33
N GLU A 248 -27.63 6.48 -7.19
CA GLU A 248 -27.62 5.07 -6.84
C GLU A 248 -28.59 4.83 -5.68
N PRO A 249 -29.59 3.97 -5.84
CA PRO A 249 -30.48 3.60 -4.73
C PRO A 249 -29.70 2.77 -3.70
N GLY A 250 -29.60 3.28 -2.49
CA GLY A 250 -28.82 2.68 -1.39
C GLY A 250 -29.65 2.25 -0.18
N GLY A 251 -30.84 1.75 -0.35
CA GLY A 251 -31.73 1.31 0.75
C GLY A 251 -32.21 2.49 1.59
N VAL A 252 -31.66 2.69 2.80
CA VAL A 252 -32.04 3.79 3.71
C VAL A 252 -31.40 5.12 3.30
N HIS A 253 -30.34 5.09 2.49
CA HIS A 253 -29.59 6.26 2.07
C HIS A 253 -29.58 6.37 0.55
N TRP A 254 -29.69 7.59 0.04
CA TRP A 254 -29.51 7.91 -1.36
C TRP A 254 -28.05 8.32 -1.62
N ARG A 255 -27.43 7.80 -2.67
CA ARG A 255 -26.09 8.18 -3.10
C ARG A 255 -26.19 8.94 -4.41
N VAL A 256 -25.67 10.16 -4.44
CA VAL A 256 -25.70 11.04 -5.61
C VAL A 256 -24.25 11.33 -6.04
N HIS A 257 -23.85 10.82 -7.18
CA HIS A 257 -22.60 11.20 -7.84
C HIS A 257 -22.81 12.56 -8.50
N LEU A 258 -22.39 13.61 -7.80
CA LEU A 258 -22.61 14.99 -8.25
C LEU A 258 -21.86 15.27 -9.54
N ARG A 259 -22.45 16.08 -10.42
CA ARG A 259 -21.77 16.54 -11.64
C ARG A 259 -20.52 17.33 -11.27
N GLU A 260 -19.53 17.30 -12.15
CA GLU A 260 -18.28 18.05 -11.98
C GLU A 260 -18.58 19.55 -11.72
N GLY A 261 -17.94 20.09 -10.69
CA GLY A 261 -18.15 21.47 -10.26
C GLY A 261 -19.40 21.71 -9.39
N THR A 262 -20.21 20.69 -9.13
CA THR A 262 -21.37 20.81 -8.24
C THR A 262 -21.00 20.41 -6.82
N GLY A 263 -21.15 21.33 -5.86
CA GLY A 263 -20.97 21.03 -4.43
C GLY A 263 -22.28 20.56 -3.77
N PRO A 264 -22.26 20.16 -2.48
CA PRO A 264 -23.46 19.75 -1.75
C PRO A 264 -24.42 20.89 -1.46
N GLY A 265 -23.92 22.13 -1.38
CA GLY A 265 -24.71 23.30 -1.03
C GLY A 265 -25.98 23.52 -1.89
N PRO A 266 -25.87 23.53 -3.23
CA PRO A 266 -27.03 23.64 -4.12
C PRO A 266 -28.06 22.51 -3.93
N VAL A 267 -27.58 21.28 -3.66
CA VAL A 267 -28.49 20.15 -3.42
C VAL A 267 -29.27 20.35 -2.13
N LEU A 268 -28.57 20.63 -1.03
CA LEU A 268 -29.19 20.83 0.28
C LEU A 268 -30.16 22.02 0.27
N ALA A 269 -29.77 23.14 -0.35
CA ALA A 269 -30.65 24.32 -0.48
C ALA A 269 -31.92 24.02 -1.29
N THR A 270 -31.82 23.18 -2.33
CA THR A 270 -33.02 22.81 -3.10
C THR A 270 -33.94 21.90 -2.29
N LEU A 271 -33.39 20.93 -1.56
CA LEU A 271 -34.18 20.03 -0.70
C LEU A 271 -34.88 20.81 0.40
N GLU A 272 -34.22 21.78 1.03
CA GLU A 272 -34.80 22.66 2.03
C GLU A 272 -35.94 23.51 1.44
N ALA A 273 -35.75 24.08 0.24
CA ALA A 273 -36.77 24.86 -0.46
C ALA A 273 -38.01 24.03 -0.86
N GLU A 274 -37.83 22.72 -1.12
CA GLU A 274 -38.91 21.77 -1.39
C GLU A 274 -39.51 21.16 -0.10
N GLY A 275 -39.08 21.66 1.08
CA GLY A 275 -39.65 21.27 2.39
C GLY A 275 -39.16 19.90 2.88
N ILE A 276 -38.08 19.40 2.34
CA ILE A 276 -37.50 18.11 2.72
C ILE A 276 -36.47 18.30 3.85
N GLU A 277 -36.75 17.72 5.00
CA GLU A 277 -35.86 17.75 6.16
C GLU A 277 -34.78 16.65 6.00
N VAL A 278 -33.55 17.08 5.76
CA VAL A 278 -32.38 16.17 5.63
C VAL A 278 -31.94 15.73 7.02
N ARG A 279 -32.09 14.44 7.34
CA ARG A 279 -31.67 13.86 8.62
C ARG A 279 -30.19 13.48 8.65
N HIS A 280 -29.63 13.14 7.48
CA HIS A 280 -28.23 12.81 7.35
C HIS A 280 -27.73 13.29 5.97
N ALA A 281 -26.60 13.96 5.98
CA ALA A 281 -25.87 14.32 4.76
C ALA A 281 -24.39 14.08 5.00
N GLU A 282 -23.80 13.22 4.22
CA GLU A 282 -22.36 12.99 4.17
C GLU A 282 -21.86 13.36 2.78
N PHE A 283 -20.82 14.16 2.76
CA PHE A 283 -20.25 14.68 1.53
C PHE A 283 -18.76 14.43 1.52
N GLY A 284 -18.29 13.78 0.46
CA GLY A 284 -16.90 13.47 0.30
C GLY A 284 -16.51 13.30 -1.16
N ARG A 285 -15.22 13.29 -1.40
CA ARG A 285 -14.68 12.75 -2.65
C ARG A 285 -14.82 11.22 -2.58
N HIS A 286 -14.91 10.57 -3.73
CA HIS A 286 -14.73 9.13 -3.79
C HIS A 286 -13.44 8.74 -3.06
N ASP A 287 -13.52 7.72 -2.24
CA ASP A 287 -12.37 7.02 -1.70
C ASP A 287 -11.82 6.00 -2.73
N LEU A 288 -10.70 5.40 -2.42
CA LEU A 288 -10.14 4.37 -3.29
C LEU A 288 -11.07 3.15 -3.42
N GLU A 289 -11.96 2.90 -2.45
CA GLU A 289 -12.92 1.78 -2.50
C GLU A 289 -13.93 1.97 -3.63
N GLN A 290 -14.49 3.14 -3.72
CA GLN A 290 -15.45 3.47 -4.78
C GLN A 290 -14.79 3.47 -6.16
N LEU A 291 -13.57 4.02 -6.26
CA LEU A 291 -12.79 3.95 -7.50
C LEU A 291 -12.49 2.51 -7.90
N PHE A 292 -12.11 1.67 -6.94
CA PHE A 292 -11.85 0.25 -7.19
C PHE A 292 -13.11 -0.47 -7.65
N MET A 293 -14.25 -0.26 -6.97
CA MET A 293 -15.54 -0.86 -7.37
C MET A 293 -15.96 -0.41 -8.78
N ALA A 294 -15.77 0.87 -9.11
CA ALA A 294 -16.08 1.38 -10.45
C ALA A 294 -15.21 0.74 -11.54
N LEU A 295 -13.96 0.41 -11.24
CA LEU A 295 -13.03 -0.21 -12.20
C LEU A 295 -13.23 -1.73 -12.34
N THR A 296 -13.66 -2.41 -11.29
CA THR A 296 -13.70 -3.88 -11.23
C THR A 296 -15.09 -4.48 -11.17
N HIS A 297 -16.12 -3.65 -10.86
CA HIS A 297 -17.48 -4.08 -10.53
C HIS A 297 -17.54 -5.08 -9.36
N ARG A 298 -16.57 -5.02 -8.44
CA ARG A 298 -16.43 -5.87 -7.25
C ARG A 298 -15.95 -5.06 -6.07
N SER A 299 -16.27 -5.52 -4.85
CA SER A 299 -15.63 -5.03 -3.64
C SER A 299 -14.27 -5.71 -3.41
N LEU A 300 -13.36 -5.06 -2.66
CA LEU A 300 -12.06 -5.69 -2.27
C LEU A 300 -12.22 -6.82 -1.25
N ARG A 301 -13.41 -6.94 -0.65
CA ARG A 301 -13.68 -7.90 0.43
C ARG A 301 -14.21 -9.25 -0.06
N ASP A 302 -14.39 -9.43 -1.37
CA ASP A 302 -14.88 -10.66 -1.99
C ASP A 302 -13.75 -11.57 -2.48
#